data_c648b852c49e432b0f938fb695d8d730
#
_entry.id   c648b852c49e432b0f938fb695d8d730
#
_cell.length_a   1.000
_cell.length_b   1.000
_cell.length_c   1.000
_cell.angle_alpha   90.00
_cell.angle_beta   90.00
_cell.angle_gamma   90.00
#
_symmetry.space_group_name_H-M   'P 1'
#
loop_
_entity.id
_entity.type
_entity.pdbx_description
1 polymer ?
#
loop_
_entity_poly.entity_id
_entity_poly.type
_entity_poly.pdbx_seq_one_letter_code
_entity_poly.pdbx_strand_id
1 'polypeptide(L)'
;MIFRSIIFYVFLSLWTIFMGIICLPYLLISQSYIRKPINLWILGIFKLLEIICNITHEIRGGENIPKYSVLIASKHQSAFETFALFFYINKSIFIHKKQLFFIPIFGQYLKKTNMISINRSEGTASMRKMLKEAKSKMSAGYSIIIFPEGTRKIPGDK
;
A
#
# COMPACT_ATOMS: atom_id res chain seq x y z
N MET A 1 -15.24 -4.92 -22.07
CA MET A 1 -14.59 -4.39 -20.85
C MET A 1 -15.02 -5.15 -19.59
N ILE A 2 -16.30 -5.29 -19.29
CA ILE A 2 -16.82 -5.94 -18.05
C ILE A 2 -16.27 -7.36 -17.86
N PHE A 3 -16.28 -8.19 -18.90
CA PHE A 3 -15.81 -9.58 -18.84
C PHE A 3 -14.34 -9.71 -18.38
N ARG A 4 -13.43 -8.88 -18.93
CA ARG A 4 -12.02 -8.83 -18.49
C ARG A 4 -11.88 -8.40 -17.04
N SER A 5 -12.71 -7.46 -16.58
CA SER A 5 -12.70 -7.02 -15.18
C SER A 5 -13.13 -8.15 -14.24
N ILE A 6 -14.16 -8.93 -14.60
CA ILE A 6 -14.60 -10.08 -13.80
C ILE A 6 -13.48 -11.12 -13.70
N ILE A 7 -12.88 -11.50 -14.84
CA ILE A 7 -11.75 -12.43 -14.88
C ILE A 7 -10.60 -11.91 -14.00
N PHE A 8 -10.26 -10.63 -14.13
CA PHE A 8 -9.22 -10.02 -13.33
C PHE A 8 -9.50 -10.13 -11.83
N TYR A 9 -10.71 -9.81 -11.37
CA TYR A 9 -11.05 -9.92 -9.95
C TYR A 9 -11.02 -11.36 -9.43
N VAL A 10 -11.42 -12.34 -10.23
CA VAL A 10 -11.31 -13.78 -9.89
C VAL A 10 -9.83 -14.15 -9.69
N PHE A 11 -8.99 -13.87 -10.67
CA PHE A 11 -7.55 -14.19 -10.59
C PHE A 11 -6.84 -13.39 -9.50
N LEU A 12 -7.20 -12.13 -9.28
CA LEU A 12 -6.68 -11.30 -8.19
C LEU A 12 -7.01 -11.92 -6.83
N SER A 13 -8.25 -12.40 -6.66
CA SER A 13 -8.67 -13.05 -5.42
C SER A 13 -7.90 -14.36 -5.17
N LEU A 14 -7.80 -15.20 -6.19
CA LEU A 14 -7.03 -16.45 -6.12
C LEU A 14 -5.55 -16.19 -5.83
N TRP A 15 -4.94 -15.23 -6.50
CA TRP A 15 -3.55 -14.82 -6.28
C TRP A 15 -3.34 -14.29 -4.86
N THR A 16 -4.27 -13.47 -4.36
CA THR A 16 -4.17 -12.91 -3.01
C THR A 16 -4.30 -13.99 -1.94
N ILE A 17 -5.23 -14.94 -2.09
CA ILE A 17 -5.39 -16.07 -1.18
C ILE A 17 -4.15 -16.95 -1.22
N PHE A 18 -3.67 -17.33 -2.40
CA PHE A 18 -2.47 -18.14 -2.60
C PHE A 18 -1.24 -17.52 -1.91
N MET A 19 -0.96 -16.25 -2.23
CA MET A 19 0.16 -15.51 -1.63
C MET A 19 -0.01 -15.35 -0.12
N GLY A 20 -1.25 -15.10 0.33
CA GLY A 20 -1.56 -14.97 1.75
C GLY A 20 -1.26 -16.24 2.53
N ILE A 21 -1.51 -17.42 1.96
CA ILE A 21 -1.26 -18.72 2.60
C ILE A 21 0.22 -19.09 2.51
N ILE A 22 0.81 -19.05 1.31
CA ILE A 22 2.19 -19.50 1.10
C ILE A 22 3.22 -18.62 1.83
N CYS A 23 2.89 -17.35 2.06
CA CYS A 23 3.75 -16.41 2.76
C CYS A 23 3.47 -16.33 4.27
N LEU A 24 2.59 -17.15 4.85
CA LEU A 24 2.34 -17.19 6.30
C LEU A 24 3.62 -17.30 7.15
N PRO A 25 4.64 -18.10 6.77
CA PRO A 25 5.89 -18.17 7.54
C PRO A 25 6.58 -16.80 7.72
N TYR A 26 6.39 -15.86 6.80
CA TYR A 26 6.95 -14.51 6.94
C TYR A 26 6.34 -13.71 8.10
N LEU A 27 5.17 -14.10 8.61
CA LEU A 27 4.60 -13.50 9.80
C LEU A 27 5.34 -13.91 11.08
N LEU A 28 6.10 -15.02 11.06
CA LEU A 28 6.85 -15.53 12.21
C LEU A 28 8.28 -14.96 12.26
N ILE A 29 8.83 -14.50 11.16
CA ILE A 29 10.19 -13.97 11.08
C ILE A 29 10.23 -12.44 11.28
N SER A 30 11.45 -11.88 11.30
CA SER A 30 11.66 -10.44 11.50
C SER A 30 10.88 -9.57 10.52
N GLN A 31 10.36 -8.45 11.02
CA GLN A 31 9.61 -7.46 10.27
C GLN A 31 10.35 -6.92 9.02
N SER A 32 11.69 -6.89 9.05
CA SER A 32 12.51 -6.45 7.93
C SER A 32 12.32 -7.27 6.66
N TYR A 33 11.89 -8.52 6.77
CA TYR A 33 11.68 -9.40 5.62
C TYR A 33 10.28 -9.33 5.01
N ILE A 34 9.30 -8.73 5.70
CA ILE A 34 7.89 -8.73 5.26
C ILE A 34 7.67 -8.01 3.92
N ARG A 35 8.54 -7.10 3.55
CA ARG A 35 8.44 -6.36 2.28
C ARG A 35 8.63 -7.25 1.06
N LYS A 36 9.44 -8.32 1.16
CA LYS A 36 9.71 -9.25 0.04
C LYS A 36 8.44 -9.94 -0.47
N PRO A 37 7.65 -10.65 0.38
CA PRO A 37 6.41 -11.27 -0.06
C PRO A 37 5.36 -10.26 -0.53
N ILE A 38 5.29 -9.07 0.07
CA ILE A 38 4.37 -8.01 -0.37
C ILE A 38 4.75 -7.54 -1.77
N ASN A 39 6.02 -7.29 -2.05
CA ASN A 39 6.48 -6.90 -3.37
C ASN A 39 6.21 -7.99 -4.43
N LEU A 40 6.38 -9.26 -4.08
CA LEU A 40 6.05 -10.37 -4.98
C LEU A 40 4.55 -10.43 -5.28
N TRP A 41 3.70 -10.21 -4.26
CA TRP A 41 2.26 -10.12 -4.44
C TRP A 41 1.86 -8.96 -5.36
N ILE A 42 2.44 -7.76 -5.16
CA ILE A 42 2.20 -6.59 -6.02
C ILE A 42 2.65 -6.85 -7.46
N LEU A 43 3.81 -7.46 -7.64
CA LEU A 43 4.30 -7.82 -8.99
C LEU A 43 3.33 -8.74 -9.73
N GLY A 44 2.73 -9.72 -9.02
CA GLY A 44 1.68 -10.56 -9.58
C GLY A 44 0.43 -9.76 -9.97
N ILE A 45 0.03 -8.75 -9.18
CA ILE A 45 -1.09 -7.85 -9.54
C ILE A 45 -0.77 -7.09 -10.84
N PHE A 46 0.44 -6.55 -10.98
CA PHE A 46 0.85 -5.84 -12.19
C PHE A 46 0.81 -6.77 -13.42
N LYS A 47 1.27 -8.01 -13.26
CA LYS A 47 1.20 -9.01 -14.35
C LYS A 47 -0.24 -9.40 -14.70
N LEU A 48 -1.12 -9.55 -13.74
CA LEU A 48 -2.54 -9.81 -14.00
C LEU A 48 -3.21 -8.63 -14.72
N LEU A 49 -2.89 -7.39 -14.36
CA LEU A 49 -3.37 -6.20 -15.06
C LEU A 49 -2.88 -6.16 -16.50
N GLU A 50 -1.61 -6.46 -16.74
CA GLU A 50 -1.02 -6.50 -18.07
C GLU A 50 -1.67 -7.59 -18.93
N ILE A 51 -1.73 -8.84 -18.45
CA ILE A 51 -2.17 -10.00 -19.25
C ILE A 51 -3.69 -9.97 -19.48
N ILE A 52 -4.48 -9.69 -18.45
CA ILE A 52 -5.94 -9.79 -18.54
C ILE A 52 -6.57 -8.51 -19.05
N CYS A 53 -6.12 -7.38 -18.53
CA CYS A 53 -6.73 -6.08 -18.81
C CYS A 53 -5.98 -5.30 -19.91
N ASN A 54 -4.80 -5.73 -20.32
CA ASN A 54 -3.89 -5.00 -21.22
C ASN A 54 -3.56 -3.59 -20.67
N ILE A 55 -3.40 -3.51 -19.32
CA ILE A 55 -3.05 -2.28 -18.61
C ILE A 55 -1.58 -2.38 -18.22
N THR A 56 -0.78 -1.53 -18.81
CA THR A 56 0.64 -1.36 -18.46
C THR A 56 0.83 -0.04 -17.71
N HIS A 57 1.96 0.10 -17.05
CA HIS A 57 2.33 1.34 -16.36
C HIS A 57 3.81 1.61 -16.53
N GLU A 58 4.17 2.87 -16.46
CA GLU A 58 5.55 3.31 -16.43
C GLU A 58 5.75 4.32 -15.29
N ILE A 59 7.00 4.43 -14.83
CA ILE A 59 7.39 5.45 -13.86
C ILE A 59 8.28 6.44 -14.56
N ARG A 60 7.89 7.70 -14.51
CA ARG A 60 8.67 8.82 -15.00
C ARG A 60 9.19 9.61 -13.82
N GLY A 61 10.47 10.02 -13.85
CA GLY A 61 11.09 10.80 -12.79
C GLY A 61 11.48 9.97 -11.56
N GLY A 62 11.59 8.64 -11.67
CA GLY A 62 12.01 7.77 -10.57
C GLY A 62 13.39 8.15 -10.01
N GLU A 63 14.25 8.71 -10.83
CA GLU A 63 15.56 9.26 -10.47
C GLU A 63 15.48 10.47 -9.53
N ASN A 64 14.35 11.18 -9.52
CA ASN A 64 14.11 12.33 -8.65
C ASN A 64 13.64 11.93 -7.23
N ILE A 65 13.39 10.64 -6.98
CA ILE A 65 12.99 10.16 -5.65
C ILE A 65 14.19 10.30 -4.71
N PRO A 66 14.07 11.11 -3.63
CA PRO A 66 15.19 11.32 -2.71
C PRO A 66 15.57 10.01 -2.00
N LYS A 67 16.87 9.85 -1.74
CA LYS A 67 17.39 8.71 -0.96
C LYS A 67 17.18 8.85 0.55
N TYR A 68 16.79 10.03 1.02
CA TYR A 68 16.42 10.31 2.41
C TYR A 68 14.91 10.24 2.63
N SER A 69 14.50 10.21 3.89
CA SER A 69 13.11 10.16 4.30
C SER A 69 12.35 11.43 3.90
N VAL A 70 11.23 11.28 3.20
CA VAL A 70 10.38 12.38 2.74
C VAL A 70 8.90 12.10 2.99
N LEU A 71 8.11 13.17 3.04
CA LEU A 71 6.66 13.10 2.99
C LEU A 71 6.20 13.22 1.53
N ILE A 72 5.49 12.20 1.06
CA ILE A 72 4.98 12.12 -0.31
C ILE A 72 3.48 12.31 -0.28
N ALA A 73 3.02 13.42 -0.83
CA ALA A 73 1.60 13.70 -1.05
C ALA A 73 1.22 13.20 -2.45
N SER A 74 0.38 12.18 -2.53
CA SER A 74 -0.08 11.60 -3.79
C SER A 74 -1.57 11.76 -3.95
N LYS A 75 -2.03 11.92 -5.19
CA LYS A 75 -3.44 11.90 -5.53
C LYS A 75 -4.01 10.49 -5.35
N HIS A 76 -5.25 10.37 -4.84
CA HIS A 76 -5.89 9.08 -4.58
C HIS A 76 -7.03 8.83 -5.55
N GLN A 77 -6.79 8.03 -6.59
CA GLN A 77 -7.78 7.75 -7.65
C GLN A 77 -8.20 6.28 -7.68
N SER A 78 -7.31 5.36 -7.28
CA SER A 78 -7.57 3.92 -7.33
C SER A 78 -6.85 3.15 -6.19
N ALA A 79 -6.77 1.85 -6.27
CA ALA A 79 -5.87 1.06 -5.42
C ALA A 79 -4.49 0.93 -6.05
N PHE A 80 -4.35 1.18 -7.36
CA PHE A 80 -3.14 0.95 -8.11
C PHE A 80 -1.97 1.79 -7.61
N GLU A 81 -2.17 3.11 -7.42
CA GLU A 81 -1.10 4.00 -6.95
C GLU A 81 -0.61 3.63 -5.55
N THR A 82 -1.46 3.05 -4.69
CA THR A 82 -1.03 2.54 -3.39
C THR A 82 -0.01 1.41 -3.57
N PHE A 83 -0.29 0.46 -4.46
CA PHE A 83 0.63 -0.65 -4.74
C PHE A 83 1.89 -0.17 -5.46
N ALA A 84 1.74 0.69 -6.45
CA ALA A 84 2.86 1.23 -7.23
C ALA A 84 3.83 2.01 -6.34
N LEU A 85 3.33 2.96 -5.55
CA LEU A 85 4.18 3.76 -4.65
C LEU A 85 4.88 2.88 -3.60
N PHE A 86 4.19 1.87 -3.04
CA PHE A 86 4.84 0.93 -2.12
C PHE A 86 5.95 0.13 -2.79
N PHE A 87 5.71 -0.35 -4.00
CA PHE A 87 6.66 -1.17 -4.74
C PHE A 87 7.92 -0.41 -5.13
N TYR A 88 7.75 0.80 -5.69
CA TYR A 88 8.84 1.57 -6.26
C TYR A 88 9.59 2.45 -5.26
N ILE A 89 8.94 2.89 -4.17
CA ILE A 89 9.59 3.73 -3.17
C ILE A 89 10.07 2.85 -2.02
N ASN A 90 11.37 2.71 -1.91
CA ASN A 90 11.98 1.92 -0.85
C ASN A 90 11.69 2.53 0.54
N LYS A 91 11.55 1.67 1.57
CA LYS A 91 11.20 2.11 2.94
C LYS A 91 10.00 3.06 3.01
N SER A 92 9.03 2.93 2.10
CA SER A 92 7.78 3.69 2.15
C SER A 92 6.76 3.03 3.08
N ILE A 93 5.98 3.85 3.77
CA ILE A 93 4.85 3.45 4.60
C ILE A 93 3.65 4.36 4.34
N PHE A 94 2.45 3.83 4.56
CA PHE A 94 1.20 4.55 4.39
C PHE A 94 0.54 4.85 5.72
N ILE A 95 -0.30 5.89 5.72
CA ILE A 95 -1.29 6.14 6.75
C ILE A 95 -2.61 5.52 6.28
N HIS A 96 -3.13 4.55 7.03
CA HIS A 96 -4.32 3.81 6.64
C HIS A 96 -5.39 3.77 7.74
N LYS A 97 -6.63 3.43 7.37
CA LYS A 97 -7.72 3.27 8.33
C LYS A 97 -7.48 2.03 9.23
N LYS A 98 -7.68 2.17 10.54
CA LYS A 98 -7.53 1.09 11.53
C LYS A 98 -8.36 -0.16 11.17
N GLN A 99 -9.51 0.02 10.53
CA GLN A 99 -10.40 -1.05 10.11
C GLN A 99 -9.75 -2.08 9.17
N LEU A 100 -8.70 -1.69 8.41
CA LEU A 100 -8.01 -2.62 7.52
C LEU A 100 -7.30 -3.76 8.28
N PHE A 101 -7.02 -3.60 9.56
CA PHE A 101 -6.45 -4.68 10.39
C PHE A 101 -7.40 -5.85 10.61
N PHE A 102 -8.71 -5.67 10.43
CA PHE A 102 -9.72 -6.71 10.62
C PHE A 102 -9.95 -7.56 9.37
N ILE A 103 -9.35 -7.21 8.23
CA ILE A 103 -9.43 -8.03 7.02
C ILE A 103 -8.62 -9.31 7.25
N PRO A 104 -9.25 -10.51 7.13
CA PRO A 104 -8.55 -11.77 7.32
C PRO A 104 -7.30 -11.88 6.45
N ILE A 105 -6.25 -12.49 6.95
CA ILE A 105 -4.94 -12.66 6.30
C ILE A 105 -4.26 -11.32 6.04
N PHE A 106 -4.87 -10.43 5.24
CA PHE A 106 -4.32 -9.12 4.87
C PHE A 106 -4.00 -8.26 6.09
N GLY A 107 -4.90 -8.21 7.07
CA GLY A 107 -4.70 -7.43 8.30
C GLY A 107 -3.48 -7.90 9.12
N GLN A 108 -3.16 -9.19 9.09
CA GLN A 108 -1.97 -9.72 9.79
C GLN A 108 -0.68 -9.23 9.11
N TYR A 109 -0.63 -9.28 7.77
CA TYR A 109 0.49 -8.71 7.03
C TYR A 109 0.61 -7.21 7.26
N LEU A 110 -0.51 -6.49 7.25
CA LEU A 110 -0.53 -5.05 7.47
C LEU A 110 -0.01 -4.66 8.87
N LYS A 111 -0.36 -5.44 9.91
CA LYS A 111 0.19 -5.26 11.28
C LYS A 111 1.70 -5.47 11.33
N LYS A 112 2.22 -6.38 10.49
CA LYS A 112 3.65 -6.67 10.40
C LYS A 112 4.43 -5.61 9.62
N THR A 113 3.75 -4.79 8.81
CA THR A 113 4.37 -3.63 8.18
C THR A 113 4.47 -2.47 9.17
N ASN A 114 5.42 -1.58 8.99
CA ASN A 114 5.57 -0.40 9.84
C ASN A 114 4.53 0.71 9.56
N MET A 115 3.39 0.37 8.96
CA MET A 115 2.37 1.33 8.56
C MET A 115 1.71 2.03 9.75
N ILE A 116 1.26 3.25 9.53
CA ILE A 116 0.61 4.08 10.54
C ILE A 116 -0.91 3.91 10.40
N SER A 117 -1.58 3.49 11.46
CA SER A 117 -3.04 3.39 11.47
C SER A 117 -3.69 4.61 12.11
N ILE A 118 -4.78 5.08 11.52
CA ILE A 118 -5.58 6.19 12.07
C ILE A 118 -7.01 5.73 12.34
N ASN A 119 -7.52 6.08 13.52
CA ASN A 119 -8.93 5.97 13.85
C ASN A 119 -9.58 7.37 13.74
N ARG A 120 -10.27 7.62 12.63
CA ARG A 120 -10.86 8.95 12.36
C ARG A 120 -11.96 9.36 13.35
N SER A 121 -12.59 8.41 14.04
CA SER A 121 -13.63 8.71 15.03
C SER A 121 -13.09 9.38 16.30
N GLU A 122 -11.78 9.25 16.56
CA GLU A 122 -11.13 9.85 17.72
C GLU A 122 -10.67 11.32 17.48
N GLY A 123 -10.98 11.89 16.35
CA GLY A 123 -10.75 13.31 16.04
C GLY A 123 -9.30 13.76 16.22
N THR A 124 -9.12 14.86 16.94
CA THR A 124 -7.80 15.51 17.14
C THR A 124 -6.80 14.66 17.91
N ALA A 125 -7.25 13.79 18.81
CA ALA A 125 -6.36 12.89 19.56
C ALA A 125 -5.67 11.89 18.63
N SER A 126 -6.42 11.29 17.71
CA SER A 126 -5.87 10.38 16.69
C SER A 126 -4.90 11.08 15.74
N MET A 127 -5.19 12.33 15.38
CA MET A 127 -4.31 13.15 14.56
C MET A 127 -2.96 13.42 15.24
N ARG A 128 -2.99 13.81 16.52
CA ARG A 128 -1.75 14.03 17.31
C ARG A 128 -0.92 12.76 17.42
N LYS A 129 -1.56 11.61 17.68
CA LYS A 129 -0.89 10.30 17.74
C LYS A 129 -0.24 9.96 16.40
N MET A 130 -0.98 10.11 15.30
CA MET A 130 -0.49 9.89 13.94
C MET A 130 0.73 10.76 13.64
N LEU A 131 0.70 12.07 13.95
CA LEU A 131 1.81 12.98 13.73
C LEU A 131 3.06 12.59 14.53
N LYS A 132 2.88 12.18 15.79
CA LYS A 132 3.99 11.70 16.65
C LYS A 132 4.62 10.45 16.05
N GLU A 133 3.79 9.49 15.63
CA GLU A 133 4.24 8.25 15.02
C GLU A 133 4.94 8.51 13.67
N ALA A 134 4.38 9.40 12.84
CA ALA A 134 4.96 9.82 11.58
C ALA A 134 6.38 10.41 11.76
N LYS A 135 6.55 11.34 12.71
CA LYS A 135 7.88 11.89 13.03
C LYS A 135 8.88 10.81 13.42
N SER A 136 8.47 9.89 14.31
CA SER A 136 9.33 8.78 14.74
C SER A 136 9.75 7.87 13.57
N LYS A 137 8.81 7.54 12.67
CA LYS A 137 9.09 6.72 11.48
C LYS A 137 10.01 7.43 10.49
N MET A 138 9.80 8.73 10.27
CA MET A 138 10.68 9.52 9.41
C MET A 138 12.10 9.58 9.97
N SER A 139 12.27 9.78 11.28
CA SER A 139 13.58 9.71 11.93
C SER A 139 14.24 8.34 11.83
N ALA A 140 13.46 7.27 11.71
CA ALA A 140 13.95 5.91 11.43
C ALA A 140 14.22 5.63 9.94
N GLY A 141 14.13 6.66 9.07
CA GLY A 141 14.44 6.59 7.65
C GLY A 141 13.31 6.07 6.76
N TYR A 142 12.05 6.08 7.24
CA TYR A 142 10.90 5.73 6.41
C TYR A 142 10.32 6.97 5.72
N SER A 143 10.04 6.87 4.43
CA SER A 143 9.23 7.86 3.72
C SER A 143 7.74 7.60 3.99
N ILE A 144 6.98 8.66 4.21
CA ILE A 144 5.55 8.56 4.49
C ILE A 144 4.76 8.98 3.26
N ILE A 145 3.83 8.12 2.84
CA ILE A 145 2.92 8.41 1.75
C ILE A 145 1.55 8.75 2.34
N ILE A 146 1.04 9.92 1.96
CA ILE A 146 -0.31 10.37 2.32
C ILE A 146 -1.14 10.63 1.08
N PHE A 147 -2.43 10.45 1.24
CA PHE A 147 -3.44 10.86 0.27
C PHE A 147 -4.23 12.02 0.89
N PRO A 148 -3.92 13.28 0.56
CA PRO A 148 -4.50 14.44 1.24
C PRO A 148 -6.03 14.50 1.13
N GLU A 149 -6.59 13.99 0.05
CA GLU A 149 -8.05 13.92 -0.16
C GLU A 149 -8.75 12.98 0.84
N GLY A 150 -8.01 12.07 1.46
CA GLY A 150 -8.52 11.10 2.43
C GLY A 150 -9.51 10.07 1.89
N THR A 151 -9.89 10.17 0.63
CA THR A 151 -10.75 9.26 -0.12
C THR A 151 -10.37 9.29 -1.59
N ARG A 152 -10.82 8.27 -2.35
CA ARG A 152 -10.63 8.24 -3.80
C ARG A 152 -11.50 9.28 -4.47
N LYS A 153 -10.89 10.09 -5.33
CA LYS A 153 -11.53 11.15 -6.11
C LYS A 153 -11.46 10.84 -7.60
N ILE A 154 -12.50 11.22 -8.32
CA ILE A 154 -12.52 11.14 -9.79
C ILE A 154 -11.55 12.18 -10.35
N PRO A 155 -10.84 11.89 -11.47
CA PRO A 155 -10.01 12.87 -12.13
C PRO A 155 -10.78 14.15 -12.45
N GLY A 156 -10.28 15.30 -11.99
CA GLY A 156 -10.93 16.60 -12.20
C GLY A 156 -11.75 17.11 -11.01
N ASP A 157 -12.12 16.27 -10.03
CA ASP A 157 -12.74 16.73 -8.78
C ASP A 157 -11.76 17.56 -7.95
N LYS A 158 -12.27 18.66 -7.38
CA LYS A 158 -11.55 19.53 -6.44
C LYS A 158 -11.71 19.05 -5.00
#